data_5d8d0455b487a38921e55656d2d780bb
#
_entry.id   5d8d0455b487a38921e55656d2d780bb
#
_cell.length_a   1.000
_cell.length_b   1.000
_cell.length_c   1.000
_cell.angle_alpha   90.00
_cell.angle_beta   90.00
_cell.angle_gamma   90.00
#
_symmetry.space_group_name_H-M   'P 1'
#
loop_
_entity.id
_entity.type
_entity.pdbx_description
1 polymer ?
#
loop_
_entity_poly.entity_id
_entity_poly.type
_entity_poly.pdbx_seq_one_letter_code
_entity_poly.pdbx_strand_id
1 'polypeptide(L)'
;MEIKIAGTEFSLERKSFEIYVQGCYRHCPGCHNPETQSFGSGTAVEIDKFIREQADKVELFDDLVDNIYVTGGDLLCYVDDIAEEFSAHVLCTWYNKYKWLFTGCEEEDIPSWVWDYYDVVKCGQYREDLRQPDGTFPASSNQKLLFNSKWMDNPTLFGVTPSSLEEMYNYTEFKGEKKWKKIKTCWK
;
A
#
# COMPACT_ATOMS: atom_id res chain seq x y z
N MET A 1 1.57 17.55 -7.72
CA MET A 1 0.07 17.52 -7.58
C MET A 1 -0.33 17.48 -6.11
N GLU A 2 -1.63 17.56 -5.81
CA GLU A 2 -2.14 17.49 -4.44
C GLU A 2 -2.93 16.22 -4.21
N ILE A 3 -2.83 15.67 -3.00
CA ILE A 3 -3.63 14.55 -2.51
C ILE A 3 -4.16 14.88 -1.12
N LYS A 4 -5.24 14.23 -0.69
CA LYS A 4 -5.73 14.36 0.68
C LYS A 4 -5.24 13.23 1.56
N ILE A 5 -4.68 13.59 2.72
CA ILE A 5 -4.14 12.67 3.72
C ILE A 5 -4.98 12.78 4.99
N ALA A 6 -5.37 11.63 5.54
CA ALA A 6 -6.05 11.52 6.82
C ALA A 6 -5.05 11.56 7.98
N GLY A 7 -3.89 10.94 7.82
CA GLY A 7 -2.84 10.90 8.83
C GLY A 7 -1.70 9.97 8.47
N THR A 8 -0.75 9.86 9.39
CA THR A 8 0.35 8.89 9.32
C THR A 8 0.58 8.26 10.70
N GLU A 9 1.03 7.01 10.73
CA GLU A 9 1.26 6.27 11.95
C GLU A 9 2.48 5.36 11.84
N PHE A 10 3.17 5.09 12.97
CA PHE A 10 4.17 4.04 13.08
C PHE A 10 3.57 2.83 13.79
N SER A 11 3.71 1.65 13.23
CA SER A 11 3.35 0.39 13.87
C SER A 11 4.61 -0.42 14.14
N LEU A 12 4.96 -0.56 15.43
CA LEU A 12 6.11 -1.38 15.83
C LEU A 12 5.84 -2.87 15.63
N GLU A 13 4.60 -3.30 15.79
CA GLU A 13 4.19 -4.69 15.58
C GLU A 13 4.38 -5.11 14.12
N ARG A 14 4.01 -4.25 13.18
CA ARG A 14 4.12 -4.49 11.73
C ARG A 14 5.42 -3.98 11.12
N LYS A 15 6.26 -3.35 11.96
CA LYS A 15 7.47 -2.65 11.50
C LYS A 15 7.17 -1.75 10.30
N SER A 16 6.10 -0.98 10.38
CA SER A 16 5.62 -0.17 9.26
C SER A 16 5.50 1.29 9.62
N PHE A 17 5.69 2.11 8.58
CA PHE A 17 5.18 3.46 8.52
C PHE A 17 3.95 3.45 7.61
N GLU A 18 2.83 3.92 8.12
CA GLU A 18 1.53 3.85 7.50
C GLU A 18 1.05 5.24 7.07
N ILE A 19 0.69 5.39 5.81
CA ILE A 19 0.14 6.61 5.24
C ILE A 19 -1.33 6.36 4.95
N TYR A 20 -2.19 7.06 5.66
CA TYR A 20 -3.63 6.98 5.50
C TYR A 20 -4.10 8.04 4.51
N VAL A 21 -4.37 7.64 3.27
CA VAL A 21 -4.99 8.52 2.28
C VAL A 21 -6.46 8.79 2.64
N GLN A 22 -6.97 9.96 2.29
CA GLN A 22 -8.35 10.35 2.53
C GLN A 22 -9.17 10.17 1.26
N GLY A 23 -10.34 9.56 1.35
CA GLY A 23 -11.29 9.36 0.26
C GLY A 23 -11.40 7.91 -0.19
N CYS A 24 -12.64 7.41 -0.26
CA CYS A 24 -12.97 6.08 -0.77
C CYS A 24 -14.43 6.03 -1.20
N TYR A 25 -14.71 5.57 -2.41
CA TYR A 25 -16.09 5.44 -2.93
C TYR A 25 -16.76 4.11 -2.55
N ARG A 26 -16.05 3.18 -1.92
CA ARG A 26 -16.53 1.80 -1.77
C ARG A 26 -17.53 1.63 -0.63
N HIS A 27 -17.49 2.51 0.38
CA HIS A 27 -18.45 2.53 1.50
C HIS A 27 -18.73 1.15 2.11
N CYS A 28 -17.68 0.34 2.33
CA CYS A 28 -17.81 -1.01 2.89
C CYS A 28 -18.50 -0.97 4.26
N PRO A 29 -19.60 -1.73 4.48
CA PRO A 29 -20.15 -1.92 5.82
C PRO A 29 -19.10 -2.51 6.76
N GLY A 30 -18.94 -1.94 7.97
CA GLY A 30 -17.92 -2.37 8.93
C GLY A 30 -16.48 -2.02 8.56
N CYS A 31 -16.28 -1.04 7.67
CA CYS A 31 -14.95 -0.54 7.32
C CYS A 31 -14.11 -0.22 8.57
N HIS A 32 -12.84 -0.61 8.59
CA HIS A 32 -11.94 -0.36 9.72
C HIS A 32 -11.55 1.12 9.87
N ASN A 33 -11.60 1.89 8.76
CA ASN A 33 -11.23 3.31 8.74
C ASN A 33 -12.40 4.14 8.15
N PRO A 34 -13.59 4.14 8.77
CA PRO A 34 -14.75 4.82 8.21
C PRO A 34 -14.56 6.33 8.08
N GLU A 35 -13.74 6.94 8.95
CA GLU A 35 -13.37 8.35 8.93
C GLU A 35 -12.57 8.76 7.69
N THR A 36 -11.90 7.80 7.04
CA THR A 36 -11.11 8.08 5.83
C THR A 36 -11.94 8.00 4.54
N GLN A 37 -13.23 7.66 4.59
CA GLN A 37 -14.05 7.50 3.39
C GLN A 37 -14.38 8.82 2.69
N SER A 38 -14.63 9.88 3.47
CA SER A 38 -15.10 11.15 2.90
C SER A 38 -13.99 11.93 2.19
N PHE A 39 -14.15 12.21 0.90
CA PHE A 39 -13.28 13.14 0.17
C PHE A 39 -13.40 14.60 0.66
N GLY A 40 -14.42 14.92 1.47
CA GLY A 40 -14.60 16.23 2.07
C GLY A 40 -13.68 16.49 3.26
N SER A 41 -13.10 15.45 3.86
CA SER A 41 -12.25 15.49 5.05
C SER A 41 -10.76 15.37 4.69
N GLY A 42 -9.91 15.28 5.72
CA GLY A 42 -8.47 15.17 5.56
C GLY A 42 -7.79 16.48 5.20
N THR A 43 -6.47 16.46 5.13
CA THR A 43 -5.63 17.62 4.81
C THR A 43 -5.14 17.51 3.37
N ALA A 44 -5.42 18.50 2.55
CA ALA A 44 -4.83 18.61 1.23
C ALA A 44 -3.34 18.93 1.35
N VAL A 45 -2.49 18.13 0.72
CA VAL A 45 -1.04 18.28 0.76
C VAL A 45 -0.46 18.20 -0.66
N GLU A 46 0.59 18.97 -0.91
CA GLU A 46 1.42 18.82 -2.10
C GLU A 46 2.27 17.56 -1.93
N ILE A 47 2.19 16.64 -2.90
CA ILE A 47 2.73 15.27 -2.79
C ILE A 47 4.21 15.27 -2.46
N ASP A 48 5.03 15.97 -3.24
CA ASP A 48 6.49 16.00 -3.07
C ASP A 48 6.89 16.51 -1.69
N LYS A 49 6.30 17.64 -1.28
CA LYS A 49 6.57 18.24 0.03
C LYS A 49 6.17 17.30 1.16
N PHE A 50 4.98 16.73 1.10
CA PHE A 50 4.49 15.79 2.11
C PHE A 50 5.44 14.59 2.26
N ILE A 51 5.80 13.94 1.15
CA ILE A 51 6.65 12.75 1.19
C ILE A 51 8.04 13.06 1.77
N ARG A 52 8.65 14.21 1.43
CA ARG A 52 9.92 14.64 2.03
C ARG A 52 9.81 14.84 3.54
N GLU A 53 8.76 15.52 4.01
CA GLU A 53 8.53 15.71 5.45
C GLU A 53 8.32 14.38 6.19
N GLN A 54 7.74 13.38 5.54
CA GLN A 54 7.60 12.05 6.15
C GLN A 54 8.92 11.25 6.08
N ALA A 55 9.74 11.45 5.05
CA ALA A 55 11.05 10.81 4.95
C ALA A 55 11.94 11.14 6.16
N ASP A 56 11.99 12.41 6.55
CA ASP A 56 12.75 12.87 7.73
C ASP A 56 12.28 12.16 9.01
N LYS A 57 10.97 11.89 9.14
CA LYS A 57 10.43 11.15 10.30
C LYS A 57 10.80 9.67 10.26
N VAL A 58 10.71 9.03 9.09
CA VAL A 58 11.05 7.61 8.93
C VAL A 58 12.53 7.37 9.17
N GLU A 59 13.41 8.30 8.73
CA GLU A 59 14.85 8.22 8.94
C GLU A 59 15.22 8.13 10.43
N LEU A 60 14.48 8.80 11.32
CA LEU A 60 14.68 8.72 12.76
C LEU A 60 14.44 7.32 13.34
N PHE A 61 13.69 6.47 12.63
CA PHE A 61 13.28 5.13 13.03
C PHE A 61 13.63 4.07 11.98
N ASP A 62 14.64 4.33 11.14
CA ASP A 62 14.95 3.52 9.95
C ASP A 62 15.09 2.03 10.26
N ASP A 63 15.79 1.69 11.36
CA ASP A 63 15.99 0.31 11.82
C ASP A 63 14.70 -0.38 12.33
N LEU A 64 13.64 0.38 12.59
CA LEU A 64 12.36 -0.12 13.09
C LEU A 64 11.28 -0.21 12.01
N VAL A 65 11.57 0.29 10.81
CA VAL A 65 10.62 0.35 9.69
C VAL A 65 11.14 -0.49 8.53
N ASP A 66 10.50 -1.59 8.27
CA ASP A 66 10.75 -2.43 7.09
C ASP A 66 9.72 -2.18 5.97
N ASN A 67 8.54 -1.67 6.33
CA ASN A 67 7.39 -1.57 5.45
C ASN A 67 6.83 -0.15 5.37
N ILE A 68 6.42 0.27 4.20
CA ILE A 68 5.63 1.48 3.96
C ILE A 68 4.23 1.05 3.50
N TYR A 69 3.21 1.36 4.28
CA TYR A 69 1.83 1.03 3.98
C TYR A 69 1.10 2.26 3.44
N VAL A 70 0.51 2.14 2.27
CA VAL A 70 -0.45 3.09 1.73
C VAL A 70 -1.83 2.51 1.93
N THR A 71 -2.60 3.11 2.83
CA THR A 71 -3.85 2.59 3.36
C THR A 71 -4.84 3.72 3.68
N GLY A 72 -5.82 3.50 4.54
CA GLY A 72 -6.82 4.49 5.00
C GLY A 72 -8.08 4.43 4.16
N GLY A 73 -8.30 5.42 3.29
CA GLY A 73 -9.29 5.41 2.24
C GLY A 73 -8.88 4.42 1.15
N ASP A 74 -8.84 4.84 -0.10
CA ASP A 74 -8.34 3.99 -1.19
C ASP A 74 -7.65 4.87 -2.23
N LEU A 75 -6.34 4.69 -2.40
CA LEU A 75 -5.54 5.45 -3.36
C LEU A 75 -6.08 5.27 -4.80
N LEU A 76 -6.59 4.08 -5.14
CA LEU A 76 -7.17 3.79 -6.46
C LEU A 76 -8.56 4.41 -6.67
N CYS A 77 -9.07 5.18 -5.71
CA CYS A 77 -10.23 6.05 -5.87
C CYS A 77 -9.86 7.47 -6.36
N TYR A 78 -8.57 7.79 -6.47
CA TYR A 78 -8.07 9.00 -7.11
C TYR A 78 -7.90 8.78 -8.62
N VAL A 79 -7.79 9.88 -9.38
CA VAL A 79 -7.43 9.79 -10.80
C VAL A 79 -6.00 9.26 -10.92
N ASP A 80 -5.75 8.50 -12.00
CA ASP A 80 -4.48 7.76 -12.16
C ASP A 80 -3.25 8.67 -12.06
N ASP A 81 -3.28 9.86 -12.65
CA ASP A 81 -2.16 10.81 -12.63
C ASP A 81 -1.74 11.17 -11.19
N ILE A 82 -2.70 11.39 -10.28
CA ILE A 82 -2.43 11.70 -8.87
C ILE A 82 -1.95 10.46 -8.12
N ALA A 83 -2.61 9.33 -8.34
CA ALA A 83 -2.28 8.08 -7.66
C ALA A 83 -0.90 7.56 -8.09
N GLU A 84 -0.57 7.65 -9.37
CA GLU A 84 0.73 7.24 -9.92
C GLU A 84 1.85 8.18 -9.45
N GLU A 85 1.65 9.52 -9.46
CA GLU A 85 2.65 10.47 -8.94
C GLU A 85 2.92 10.21 -7.46
N PHE A 86 1.88 10.03 -6.64
CA PHE A 86 2.04 9.70 -5.23
C PHE A 86 2.86 8.42 -5.05
N SER A 87 2.53 7.37 -5.79
CA SER A 87 3.21 6.08 -5.74
C SER A 87 4.67 6.17 -6.18
N ALA A 88 4.96 6.98 -7.20
CA ALA A 88 6.33 7.23 -7.66
C ALA A 88 7.19 7.90 -6.58
N HIS A 89 6.65 8.90 -5.87
CA HIS A 89 7.34 9.54 -4.75
C HIS A 89 7.56 8.57 -3.59
N VAL A 90 6.58 7.71 -3.25
CA VAL A 90 6.72 6.66 -2.24
C VAL A 90 7.84 5.70 -2.62
N LEU A 91 7.87 5.20 -3.86
CA LEU A 91 8.92 4.29 -4.33
C LEU A 91 10.30 4.94 -4.28
N CYS A 92 10.44 6.17 -4.79
CA CYS A 92 11.72 6.84 -4.87
C CYS A 92 12.30 7.14 -3.49
N THR A 93 11.46 7.53 -2.55
CA THR A 93 11.87 7.92 -1.20
C THR A 93 12.27 6.70 -0.36
N TRP A 94 11.49 5.64 -0.43
CA TRP A 94 11.69 4.42 0.38
C TRP A 94 11.99 3.19 -0.49
N TYR A 95 12.91 3.34 -1.44
CA TYR A 95 13.29 2.28 -2.38
C TYR A 95 13.85 1.01 -1.69
N ASN A 96 14.37 1.15 -0.48
CA ASN A 96 14.92 0.08 0.35
C ASN A 96 13.90 -0.53 1.34
N LYS A 97 12.65 -0.08 1.35
CA LYS A 97 11.56 -0.60 2.17
C LYS A 97 10.55 -1.34 1.31
N TYR A 98 9.71 -2.18 1.90
CA TYR A 98 8.57 -2.78 1.21
C TYR A 98 7.41 -1.81 1.09
N LYS A 99 6.88 -1.66 -0.10
CA LYS A 99 5.72 -0.83 -0.38
C LYS A 99 4.47 -1.70 -0.50
N TRP A 100 3.52 -1.45 0.36
CA TRP A 100 2.24 -2.12 0.39
C TRP A 100 1.12 -1.17 0.01
N LEU A 101 0.26 -1.61 -0.89
CA LEU A 101 -0.97 -0.90 -1.23
C LEU A 101 -2.17 -1.67 -0.68
N PHE A 102 -3.03 -0.98 0.08
CA PHE A 102 -4.30 -1.50 0.56
C PHE A 102 -5.41 -0.86 -0.27
N THR A 103 -6.13 -1.67 -1.02
CA THR A 103 -7.24 -1.22 -1.86
C THR A 103 -8.44 -2.15 -1.74
N GLY A 104 -9.63 -1.59 -1.91
CA GLY A 104 -10.83 -2.40 -2.08
C GLY A 104 -11.12 -2.72 -3.55
N CYS A 105 -10.20 -2.41 -4.48
CA CYS A 105 -10.29 -2.81 -5.87
C CYS A 105 -10.27 -4.34 -6.00
N GLU A 106 -11.02 -4.89 -6.94
CA GLU A 106 -10.89 -6.32 -7.26
C GLU A 106 -9.60 -6.56 -8.06
N GLU A 107 -9.10 -7.79 -8.03
CA GLU A 107 -7.81 -8.14 -8.62
C GLU A 107 -7.71 -7.77 -10.11
N GLU A 108 -8.76 -8.05 -10.86
CA GLU A 108 -8.86 -7.79 -12.31
C GLU A 108 -8.92 -6.31 -12.68
N ASP A 109 -9.31 -5.45 -11.73
CA ASP A 109 -9.45 -4.01 -11.93
C ASP A 109 -8.24 -3.21 -11.44
N ILE A 110 -7.20 -3.87 -10.91
CA ILE A 110 -5.98 -3.20 -10.46
C ILE A 110 -5.23 -2.66 -11.68
N PRO A 111 -4.98 -1.34 -11.75
CA PRO A 111 -4.23 -0.75 -12.86
C PRO A 111 -2.82 -1.35 -12.97
N SER A 112 -2.36 -1.60 -14.20
CA SER A 112 -1.06 -2.24 -14.44
C SER A 112 0.13 -1.44 -13.89
N TRP A 113 0.01 -0.11 -13.81
CA TRP A 113 1.06 0.76 -13.27
C TRP A 113 1.34 0.50 -11.77
N VAL A 114 0.36 -0.03 -11.00
CA VAL A 114 0.53 -0.35 -9.58
C VAL A 114 1.75 -1.25 -9.35
N TRP A 115 2.00 -2.18 -10.26
CA TRP A 115 3.10 -3.13 -10.18
C TRP A 115 4.49 -2.53 -10.48
N ASP A 116 4.54 -1.29 -10.95
CA ASP A 116 5.79 -0.55 -11.09
C ASP A 116 6.24 0.03 -9.74
N TYR A 117 5.33 0.19 -8.76
CA TYR A 117 5.58 0.92 -7.52
C TYR A 117 5.43 0.07 -6.25
N TYR A 118 4.56 -0.93 -6.25
CA TYR A 118 4.23 -1.70 -5.04
C TYR A 118 4.76 -3.12 -5.09
N ASP A 119 5.22 -3.58 -3.93
CA ASP A 119 5.73 -4.94 -3.76
C ASP A 119 4.60 -5.90 -3.37
N VAL A 120 3.62 -5.41 -2.59
CA VAL A 120 2.45 -6.17 -2.17
C VAL A 120 1.19 -5.34 -2.34
N VAL A 121 0.13 -5.94 -2.85
CA VAL A 121 -1.20 -5.32 -2.91
C VAL A 121 -2.19 -6.20 -2.15
N LYS A 122 -2.79 -5.64 -1.10
CA LYS A 122 -3.94 -6.23 -0.45
C LYS A 122 -5.18 -5.67 -1.14
N CYS A 123 -5.90 -6.51 -1.87
CA CYS A 123 -7.04 -6.14 -2.71
C CYS A 123 -8.35 -6.80 -2.29
N GLY A 124 -9.44 -6.32 -2.88
CA GLY A 124 -10.80 -6.78 -2.61
C GLY A 124 -11.54 -5.96 -1.55
N GLN A 125 -12.80 -5.67 -1.84
CA GLN A 125 -13.66 -4.91 -0.94
C GLN A 125 -13.88 -5.67 0.37
N TYR A 126 -13.79 -4.98 1.53
CA TYR A 126 -14.12 -5.60 2.80
C TYR A 126 -15.59 -6.01 2.85
N ARG A 127 -15.83 -7.22 3.34
CA ARG A 127 -17.18 -7.79 3.52
C ARG A 127 -17.34 -8.26 4.96
N GLU A 128 -18.27 -7.62 5.68
CA GLU A 128 -18.56 -7.95 7.08
C GLU A 128 -19.11 -9.38 7.25
N ASP A 129 -19.89 -9.88 6.28
CA ASP A 129 -20.42 -11.22 6.26
C ASP A 129 -19.35 -12.32 6.05
N LEU A 130 -18.16 -11.92 5.60
CA LEU A 130 -16.99 -12.79 5.41
C LEU A 130 -15.84 -12.42 6.36
N ARG A 131 -16.13 -11.66 7.42
CA ARG A 131 -15.14 -11.26 8.43
C ARG A 131 -14.44 -12.48 9.00
N GLN A 132 -13.12 -12.39 9.10
CA GLN A 132 -12.29 -13.39 9.75
C GLN A 132 -12.12 -13.08 11.25
N PRO A 133 -11.71 -14.08 12.07
CA PRO A 133 -11.42 -13.87 13.48
C PRO A 133 -10.43 -12.73 13.70
N ASP A 134 -10.55 -12.02 14.82
CA ASP A 134 -9.64 -10.93 15.18
C ASP A 134 -8.18 -11.39 15.17
N GLY A 135 -7.30 -10.57 14.63
CA GLY A 135 -5.90 -10.89 14.41
C GLY A 135 -5.60 -11.66 13.12
N THR A 136 -6.63 -12.06 12.36
CA THR A 136 -6.43 -12.67 11.03
C THR A 136 -6.26 -11.59 9.96
N PHE A 137 -5.33 -11.80 9.05
CA PHE A 137 -5.10 -10.92 7.90
C PHE A 137 -5.16 -11.72 6.59
N PRO A 138 -5.84 -11.23 5.56
CA PRO A 138 -6.69 -10.03 5.53
C PRO A 138 -7.97 -10.18 6.38
N ALA A 139 -8.65 -9.06 6.67
CA ALA A 139 -9.75 -9.00 7.62
C ALA A 139 -11.05 -9.70 7.16
N SER A 140 -11.24 -9.91 5.87
CA SER A 140 -12.36 -10.73 5.33
C SER A 140 -11.82 -11.73 4.30
N SER A 141 -12.43 -12.92 4.27
CA SER A 141 -11.89 -14.07 3.53
C SER A 141 -11.94 -13.94 2.00
N ASN A 142 -12.68 -12.98 1.46
CA ASN A 142 -12.68 -12.65 0.02
C ASN A 142 -11.52 -11.76 -0.39
N GLN A 143 -10.84 -11.10 0.56
CA GLN A 143 -9.70 -10.25 0.25
C GLN A 143 -8.46 -11.10 -0.04
N LYS A 144 -7.62 -10.60 -0.93
CA LYS A 144 -6.41 -11.31 -1.39
C LYS A 144 -5.15 -10.50 -1.11
N LEU A 145 -4.03 -11.20 -0.95
CA LEU A 145 -2.70 -10.63 -0.99
C LEU A 145 -2.04 -11.04 -2.30
N LEU A 146 -1.67 -10.05 -3.09
CA LEU A 146 -1.00 -10.24 -4.36
C LEU A 146 0.44 -9.73 -4.21
N PHE A 147 1.39 -10.57 -4.63
CA PHE A 147 2.81 -10.23 -4.52
C PHE A 147 3.39 -9.93 -5.90
N ASN A 148 4.14 -8.85 -6.00
CA ASN A 148 4.83 -8.51 -7.23
C ASN A 148 5.87 -9.60 -7.56
N SER A 149 5.93 -10.05 -8.81
CA SER A 149 6.84 -11.12 -9.25
C SER A 149 8.34 -10.85 -8.97
N LYS A 150 8.72 -9.59 -8.75
CA LYS A 150 10.07 -9.20 -8.31
C LYS A 150 10.50 -9.90 -7.01
N TRP A 151 9.54 -10.22 -6.14
CA TRP A 151 9.78 -10.93 -4.89
C TRP A 151 10.10 -12.40 -5.08
N MET A 152 9.45 -13.01 -6.07
CA MET A 152 9.65 -14.43 -6.38
C MET A 152 11.09 -14.72 -6.84
N ASP A 153 11.76 -13.71 -7.41
CA ASP A 153 13.13 -13.86 -7.92
C ASP A 153 14.21 -13.60 -6.85
N ASN A 154 13.86 -13.03 -5.68
CA ASN A 154 14.83 -12.71 -4.63
C ASN A 154 14.24 -12.84 -3.20
N PRO A 155 13.84 -14.05 -2.79
CA PRO A 155 13.17 -14.30 -1.50
C PRO A 155 14.05 -14.03 -0.28
N THR A 156 15.38 -13.89 -0.48
CA THR A 156 16.33 -13.74 0.63
C THR A 156 16.54 -12.29 1.08
N LEU A 157 16.05 -11.29 0.33
CA LEU A 157 16.25 -9.88 0.70
C LEU A 157 15.62 -9.53 2.06
N PHE A 158 14.69 -10.33 2.58
CA PHE A 158 13.84 -9.94 3.71
C PHE A 158 13.60 -11.01 4.78
N GLY A 159 14.25 -12.15 4.69
CA GLY A 159 14.10 -13.22 5.69
C GLY A 159 12.72 -13.90 5.70
N VAL A 160 11.84 -13.53 4.78
CA VAL A 160 10.52 -14.14 4.61
C VAL A 160 10.54 -14.95 3.32
N THR A 161 10.42 -16.26 3.42
CA THR A 161 10.32 -17.11 2.22
C THR A 161 8.89 -17.11 1.69
N PRO A 162 8.67 -17.30 0.35
CA PRO A 162 7.34 -17.48 -0.19
C PRO A 162 6.50 -18.52 0.57
N SER A 163 7.10 -19.62 1.00
CA SER A 163 6.45 -20.65 1.81
C SER A 163 5.94 -20.14 3.16
N SER A 164 6.68 -19.26 3.84
CA SER A 164 6.21 -18.69 5.12
C SER A 164 5.09 -17.67 4.94
N LEU A 165 5.02 -17.02 3.78
CA LEU A 165 3.92 -16.12 3.41
C LEU A 165 2.68 -16.90 2.98
N GLU A 166 2.83 -18.02 2.27
CA GLU A 166 1.74 -18.95 1.93
C GLU A 166 1.07 -19.49 3.20
N GLU A 167 1.86 -19.90 4.19
CA GLU A 167 1.35 -20.37 5.48
C GLU A 167 0.67 -19.27 6.29
N MET A 168 1.19 -18.01 6.23
CA MET A 168 0.65 -16.88 6.98
C MET A 168 -0.61 -16.28 6.38
N TYR A 169 -0.79 -16.27 5.05
CA TYR A 169 -1.74 -15.38 4.40
C TYR A 169 -2.64 -16.00 3.31
N ASN A 170 -2.74 -17.30 3.16
CA ASN A 170 -3.51 -17.93 2.06
C ASN A 170 -3.16 -17.34 0.69
N TYR A 171 -1.90 -17.41 0.35
CA TYR A 171 -1.28 -16.82 -0.84
C TYR A 171 -2.02 -17.10 -2.14
N THR A 172 -2.23 -16.07 -2.96
CA THR A 172 -2.68 -16.19 -4.35
C THR A 172 -1.53 -15.77 -5.27
N GLU A 173 -1.08 -16.67 -6.14
CA GLU A 173 0.02 -16.42 -7.08
C GLU A 173 -0.38 -15.35 -8.10
N PHE A 174 0.44 -14.30 -8.24
CA PHE A 174 0.29 -13.28 -9.27
C PHE A 174 1.27 -13.50 -10.43
N LYS A 175 0.77 -13.42 -11.67
CA LYS A 175 1.57 -13.50 -12.91
C LYS A 175 1.62 -12.12 -13.57
N GLY A 176 2.57 -11.29 -13.17
CA GLY A 176 2.84 -10.00 -13.82
C GLY A 176 4.06 -10.08 -14.74
N GLU A 177 3.97 -9.55 -15.95
CA GLU A 177 5.14 -9.36 -16.82
C GLU A 177 5.98 -8.17 -16.36
N LYS A 178 7.29 -8.39 -16.15
CA LYS A 178 8.25 -7.35 -15.79
C LYS A 178 8.44 -6.38 -16.95
N LYS A 179 8.06 -5.13 -16.76
CA LYS A 179 8.57 -4.02 -17.60
C LYS A 179 9.21 -2.97 -16.71
N TRP A 180 10.53 -3.03 -16.57
CA TRP A 180 11.31 -1.96 -15.97
C TRP A 180 11.29 -0.74 -16.89
N LYS A 181 10.50 0.26 -16.59
CA LYS A 181 10.81 1.62 -17.04
C LYS A 181 11.97 2.12 -16.17
N LYS A 182 13.14 2.38 -16.78
CA LYS A 182 14.23 3.11 -16.16
C LYS A 182 13.65 4.38 -15.53
N ILE A 183 13.55 4.42 -14.21
CA ILE A 183 13.16 5.63 -13.49
C ILE A 183 14.28 6.62 -13.76
N LYS A 184 14.02 7.59 -14.64
CA LYS A 184 14.92 8.70 -14.87
C LYS A 184 14.92 9.52 -13.59
N THR A 185 16.02 9.39 -12.83
CA THR A 185 16.44 10.28 -11.73
C THR A 185 15.31 11.06 -11.06
N CYS A 186 14.85 10.58 -9.92
CA CYS A 186 13.83 11.22 -9.10
C CYS A 186 14.23 12.62 -8.58
N TRP A 187 15.45 13.07 -8.85
CA TRP A 187 15.96 14.35 -8.37
C TRP A 187 16.74 15.07 -9.48
N LYS A 188 16.19 16.15 -9.97
CA LYS A 188 16.93 17.28 -10.53
C LYS A 188 16.69 18.50 -9.67
#